data_5d3a549a43ce1f0b5e447b9ca3606a5c
#
_entry.id   5d3a549a43ce1f0b5e447b9ca3606a5c
#
_cell.length_a   1.000
_cell.length_b   1.000
_cell.length_c   1.000
_cell.angle_alpha   90.00
_cell.angle_beta   90.00
_cell.angle_gamma   90.00
#
_symmetry.space_group_name_H-M   'P 1'
#
loop_
_entity.id
_entity.type
_entity.pdbx_description
1 polymer ?
#
loop_
_entity_poly.entity_id
_entity_poly.type
_entity_poly.pdbx_seq_one_letter_code
_entity_poly.pdbx_strand_id
1 'polypeptide(L)'
;MSVSDFSIEQKGDHIIGRFSAMASPCDLLIETQDCLLANRLTSLAFDETKRIEQKFSRYLPSNPMSEINNSRGKPVAIDDEIFRLLEFAKSCFELSGGMFDITSGVLRKAWN
;
A
#
# COMPACT_ATOMS: atom_id res chain seq x y z
N MET A 1 -18.00 14.25 -13.72
CA MET A 1 -18.06 13.20 -12.71
C MET A 1 -17.06 12.09 -13.03
N SER A 2 -16.33 11.69 -12.06
CA SER A 2 -15.34 10.65 -12.26
C SER A 2 -16.00 9.28 -12.43
N VAL A 3 -15.40 8.45 -13.25
CA VAL A 3 -15.79 7.04 -13.38
C VAL A 3 -15.37 6.35 -12.07
N SER A 4 -16.21 5.44 -11.60
CA SER A 4 -15.83 4.61 -10.45
C SER A 4 -14.64 3.77 -10.80
N ASP A 5 -13.60 3.86 -9.97
CA ASP A 5 -12.39 3.08 -10.14
C ASP A 5 -12.47 1.73 -9.44
N PHE A 6 -13.63 1.40 -8.93
CA PHE A 6 -13.88 0.11 -8.29
C PHE A 6 -15.26 -0.40 -8.67
N SER A 7 -15.46 -1.69 -8.45
CA SER A 7 -16.76 -2.34 -8.71
C SER A 7 -17.16 -3.18 -7.51
N ILE A 8 -18.46 -3.47 -7.40
CA ILE A 8 -18.93 -4.41 -6.40
C ILE A 8 -19.74 -5.51 -7.09
N GLU A 9 -19.66 -6.72 -6.56
CA GLU A 9 -20.37 -7.87 -7.06
C GLU A 9 -21.01 -8.63 -5.90
N GLN A 10 -22.31 -8.90 -5.99
CA GLN A 10 -23.00 -9.66 -4.96
C GLN A 10 -22.83 -11.16 -5.23
N LYS A 11 -22.42 -11.90 -4.21
CA LYS A 11 -22.20 -13.34 -4.28
C LYS A 11 -22.90 -14.00 -3.10
N GLY A 12 -24.15 -14.47 -3.30
CA GLY A 12 -24.88 -15.14 -2.23
C GLY A 12 -25.04 -14.27 -1.00
N ASP A 13 -24.35 -14.63 0.06
CA ASP A 13 -24.47 -13.96 1.37
C ASP A 13 -23.41 -12.87 1.61
N HIS A 14 -22.58 -12.60 0.61
CA HIS A 14 -21.55 -11.57 0.76
C HIS A 14 -21.42 -10.75 -0.52
N ILE A 15 -20.69 -9.64 -0.42
CA ILE A 15 -20.41 -8.77 -1.54
C ILE A 15 -18.90 -8.63 -1.65
N ILE A 16 -18.40 -8.62 -2.88
CA ILE A 16 -16.98 -8.43 -3.16
C ILE A 16 -16.78 -7.07 -3.79
N GLY A 17 -15.98 -6.22 -3.14
CA GLY A 17 -15.51 -4.99 -3.73
C GLY A 17 -14.18 -5.24 -4.44
N ARG A 18 -14.04 -4.77 -5.67
CA ARG A 18 -12.83 -5.00 -6.48
C ARG A 18 -12.26 -3.70 -7.02
N PHE A 19 -10.96 -3.59 -6.93
CA PHE A 19 -10.22 -2.48 -7.53
C PHE A 19 -8.79 -2.93 -7.81
N SER A 20 -8.03 -2.07 -8.47
CA SER A 20 -6.59 -2.32 -8.69
C SER A 20 -5.78 -1.27 -7.98
N ALA A 21 -4.71 -1.68 -7.32
CA ALA A 21 -3.79 -0.78 -6.65
C ALA A 21 -2.43 -1.47 -6.52
N MET A 22 -1.37 -0.70 -6.53
CA MET A 22 -0.01 -1.22 -6.40
C MET A 22 0.28 -2.32 -7.42
N ALA A 23 -0.20 -2.12 -8.65
CA ALA A 23 -0.08 -3.05 -9.78
C ALA A 23 -0.66 -4.43 -9.50
N SER A 24 -1.68 -4.53 -8.65
CA SER A 24 -2.30 -5.78 -8.26
C SER A 24 -3.82 -5.66 -8.20
N PRO A 25 -4.55 -6.74 -8.49
CA PRO A 25 -5.97 -6.78 -8.18
C PRO A 25 -6.18 -6.91 -6.68
N CYS A 26 -7.17 -6.19 -6.17
CA CYS A 26 -7.51 -6.18 -4.75
C CYS A 26 -8.99 -6.51 -4.59
N ASP A 27 -9.28 -7.42 -3.68
CA ASP A 27 -10.64 -7.84 -3.37
C ASP A 27 -10.94 -7.57 -1.91
N LEU A 28 -12.10 -6.99 -1.65
CA LEU A 28 -12.61 -6.76 -0.31
C LEU A 28 -13.88 -7.59 -0.13
N LEU A 29 -13.82 -8.59 0.73
CA LEU A 29 -14.96 -9.46 1.01
C LEU A 29 -15.75 -8.89 2.19
N ILE A 30 -17.03 -8.62 1.97
CA ILE A 30 -17.89 -7.97 2.95
C ILE A 30 -19.08 -8.85 3.23
N GLU A 31 -19.24 -9.29 4.47
CA GLU A 31 -20.36 -10.12 4.88
C GLU A 31 -21.61 -9.27 5.08
N THR A 32 -22.20 -8.82 3.99
CA THR A 32 -23.42 -8.03 4.00
C THR A 32 -24.18 -8.24 2.70
N GLN A 33 -25.46 -7.93 2.71
CA GLN A 33 -26.27 -7.84 1.50
C GLN A 33 -26.65 -6.39 1.19
N ASP A 34 -26.17 -5.45 1.99
CA ASP A 34 -26.44 -4.03 1.81
C ASP A 34 -25.44 -3.44 0.81
N CYS A 35 -25.88 -3.23 -0.43
CA CYS A 35 -25.05 -2.71 -1.51
C CYS A 35 -24.54 -1.30 -1.23
N LEU A 36 -25.31 -0.47 -0.54
CA LEU A 36 -24.86 0.88 -0.19
C LEU A 36 -23.71 0.83 0.80
N LEU A 37 -23.81 -0.02 1.81
CA LEU A 37 -22.75 -0.21 2.77
C LEU A 37 -21.49 -0.77 2.11
N ALA A 38 -21.66 -1.79 1.26
CA ALA A 38 -20.54 -2.40 0.54
C ALA A 38 -19.84 -1.38 -0.37
N ASN A 39 -20.61 -0.53 -1.04
CA ASN A 39 -20.03 0.50 -1.90
C ASN A 39 -19.22 1.51 -1.08
N ARG A 40 -19.72 1.92 0.08
CA ARG A 40 -19.00 2.82 0.98
C ARG A 40 -17.72 2.23 1.49
N LEU A 41 -17.77 0.97 1.96
CA LEU A 41 -16.58 0.31 2.50
C LEU A 41 -15.53 0.11 1.42
N THR A 42 -15.95 -0.27 0.21
CA THR A 42 -15.03 -0.44 -0.92
C THR A 42 -14.38 0.89 -1.31
N SER A 43 -15.16 1.97 -1.32
CA SER A 43 -14.64 3.30 -1.60
C SER A 43 -13.59 3.72 -0.57
N LEU A 44 -13.85 3.48 0.71
CA LEU A 44 -12.90 3.79 1.77
C LEU A 44 -11.61 2.98 1.63
N ALA A 45 -11.74 1.68 1.34
CA ALA A 45 -10.59 0.82 1.14
C ALA A 45 -9.77 1.25 -0.08
N PHE A 46 -10.44 1.60 -1.17
CA PHE A 46 -9.80 2.07 -2.38
C PHE A 46 -9.02 3.36 -2.12
N ASP A 47 -9.66 4.35 -1.48
CA ASP A 47 -9.04 5.63 -1.20
C ASP A 47 -7.81 5.46 -0.31
N GLU A 48 -7.92 4.63 0.73
CA GLU A 48 -6.82 4.39 1.66
C GLU A 48 -5.66 3.68 0.96
N THR A 49 -5.96 2.70 0.11
CA THR A 49 -4.93 1.97 -0.64
C THR A 49 -4.20 2.91 -1.60
N LYS A 50 -4.93 3.81 -2.27
CA LYS A 50 -4.32 4.80 -3.15
C LYS A 50 -3.46 5.78 -2.38
N ARG A 51 -3.89 6.20 -1.19
CA ARG A 51 -3.10 7.09 -0.33
C ARG A 51 -1.77 6.43 0.03
N ILE A 52 -1.82 5.17 0.46
CA ILE A 52 -0.63 4.40 0.82
C ILE A 52 0.29 4.24 -0.39
N GLU A 53 -0.27 3.89 -1.55
CA GLU A 53 0.52 3.73 -2.77
C GLU A 53 1.27 5.01 -3.13
N GLN A 54 0.59 6.15 -3.12
CA GLN A 54 1.21 7.41 -3.50
C GLN A 54 2.28 7.85 -2.50
N LYS A 55 2.09 7.54 -1.23
CA LYS A 55 3.04 7.93 -0.19
C LYS A 55 4.27 7.02 -0.14
N PHE A 56 4.09 5.72 -0.34
CA PHE A 56 5.12 4.74 -0.06
C PHE A 56 5.69 4.01 -1.29
N SER A 57 5.16 4.25 -2.49
CA SER A 57 5.69 3.58 -3.67
C SER A 57 7.09 4.07 -4.01
N ARG A 58 8.05 3.17 -4.03
CA ARG A 58 9.43 3.48 -4.44
C ARG A 58 9.57 3.76 -5.94
N TYR A 59 8.53 3.45 -6.70
CA TYR A 59 8.54 3.64 -8.16
C TYR A 59 8.08 5.03 -8.57
N LEU A 60 7.48 5.80 -7.66
CA LEU A 60 7.06 7.16 -7.96
C LEU A 60 8.22 8.14 -7.76
N PRO A 61 8.37 9.14 -8.66
CA PRO A 61 9.52 10.03 -8.61
C PRO A 61 9.44 11.10 -7.52
N SER A 62 8.27 11.31 -6.93
CA SER A 62 8.03 12.47 -6.08
C SER A 62 7.12 12.11 -4.92
N ASN A 63 7.66 11.44 -3.91
CA ASN A 63 6.94 11.11 -2.68
C ASN A 63 7.95 10.97 -1.53
N PRO A 64 7.49 10.80 -0.28
CA PRO A 64 8.42 10.65 0.85
C PRO A 64 9.44 9.52 0.69
N MET A 65 9.05 8.41 0.05
CA MET A 65 9.97 7.30 -0.19
C MET A 65 11.10 7.70 -1.13
N SER A 66 10.79 8.44 -2.20
CA SER A 66 11.83 8.91 -3.12
C SER A 66 12.76 9.92 -2.45
N GLU A 67 12.25 10.75 -1.56
CA GLU A 67 13.09 11.68 -0.80
C GLU A 67 14.09 10.92 0.08
N ILE A 68 13.62 9.88 0.77
CA ILE A 68 14.49 9.05 1.61
C ILE A 68 15.53 8.34 0.74
N ASN A 69 15.09 7.70 -0.34
CA ASN A 69 15.98 6.92 -1.19
C ASN A 69 17.04 7.76 -1.91
N ASN A 70 16.73 9.04 -2.16
CA ASN A 70 17.63 9.94 -2.86
C ASN A 70 18.37 10.91 -1.93
N SER A 71 18.32 10.69 -0.62
CA SER A 71 18.89 11.61 0.36
C SER A 71 20.41 11.66 0.36
N ARG A 72 21.07 10.61 -0.13
CA ARG A 72 22.52 10.50 -0.19
C ARG A 72 23.17 10.70 1.18
N GLY A 73 22.54 10.13 2.21
CA GLY A 73 23.05 10.23 3.57
C GLY A 73 22.67 11.50 4.31
N LYS A 74 21.92 12.40 3.67
CA LYS A 74 21.44 13.62 4.33
C LYS A 74 20.18 13.32 5.14
N PRO A 75 19.99 13.98 6.29
CA PRO A 75 18.77 13.80 7.08
C PRO A 75 17.52 14.22 6.29
N VAL A 76 16.46 13.43 6.41
CA VAL A 76 15.16 13.71 5.80
C VAL A 76 14.11 13.70 6.90
N ALA A 77 13.27 14.73 6.94
CA ALA A 77 12.15 14.78 7.89
C ALA A 77 11.09 13.76 7.49
N ILE A 78 10.60 13.00 8.47
CA ILE A 78 9.56 11.99 8.25
C ILE A 78 8.43 12.20 9.27
N ASP A 79 7.23 11.73 8.92
CA ASP A 79 6.10 11.80 9.83
C ASP A 79 6.01 10.54 10.70
N ASP A 80 5.04 10.52 11.62
CA ASP A 80 4.87 9.41 12.55
C ASP A 80 4.54 8.09 11.83
N GLU A 81 3.79 8.15 10.76
CA GLU A 81 3.43 6.93 10.02
C GLU A 81 4.66 6.27 9.41
N ILE A 82 5.52 7.07 8.78
CA ILE A 82 6.77 6.57 8.20
C ILE A 82 7.68 6.07 9.31
N PHE A 83 7.78 6.80 10.40
CA PHE A 83 8.60 6.38 11.54
C PHE A 83 8.18 5.01 12.08
N ARG A 84 6.86 4.80 12.26
CA ARG A 84 6.35 3.52 12.76
C ARG A 84 6.63 2.38 11.80
N LEU A 85 6.51 2.62 10.50
CA LEU A 85 6.81 1.59 9.49
C LEU A 85 8.29 1.23 9.50
N LEU A 86 9.17 2.21 9.62
CA LEU A 86 10.61 1.96 9.68
C LEU A 86 11.00 1.22 10.97
N GLU A 87 10.39 1.58 12.09
CA GLU A 87 10.60 0.86 13.36
C GLU A 87 10.15 -0.59 13.25
N PHE A 88 9.00 -0.83 12.64
CA PHE A 88 8.50 -2.18 12.42
C PHE A 88 9.44 -2.97 11.50
N ALA A 89 9.91 -2.34 10.43
CA ALA A 89 10.85 -2.98 9.50
C ALA A 89 12.15 -3.35 10.20
N LYS A 90 12.64 -2.48 11.08
CA LYS A 90 13.82 -2.76 11.88
C LYS A 90 13.62 -3.97 12.78
N SER A 91 12.45 -4.06 13.43
CA SER A 91 12.11 -5.22 14.25
C SER A 91 12.08 -6.51 13.44
N CYS A 92 11.50 -6.46 12.22
CA CYS A 92 11.47 -7.61 11.34
C CYS A 92 12.87 -8.03 10.91
N PHE A 93 13.75 -7.07 10.65
CA PHE A 93 15.14 -7.36 10.32
C PHE A 93 15.83 -8.09 11.47
N GLU A 94 15.70 -7.58 12.69
CA GLU A 94 16.32 -8.18 13.86
C GLU A 94 15.76 -9.57 14.17
N LEU A 95 14.43 -9.72 14.15
CA LEU A 95 13.78 -10.98 14.45
C LEU A 95 14.08 -12.07 13.42
N SER A 96 14.31 -11.70 12.19
CA SER A 96 14.62 -12.65 11.11
C SER A 96 16.10 -12.94 10.95
N GLY A 97 16.96 -12.37 11.80
CA GLY A 97 18.41 -12.50 11.66
C GLY A 97 18.94 -11.85 10.39
N GLY A 98 18.28 -10.79 9.93
CA GLY A 98 18.66 -10.07 8.71
C GLY A 98 18.07 -10.62 7.43
N MET A 99 17.26 -11.69 7.49
CA MET A 99 16.63 -12.25 6.30
C MET A 99 15.58 -11.31 5.70
N PHE A 100 14.83 -10.62 6.56
CA PHE A 100 13.94 -9.55 6.12
C PHE A 100 14.73 -8.24 6.11
N ASP A 101 14.82 -7.60 4.96
CA ASP A 101 15.57 -6.35 4.80
C ASP A 101 14.86 -5.48 3.77
N ILE A 102 14.34 -4.31 4.22
CA ILE A 102 13.60 -3.40 3.33
C ILE A 102 14.50 -2.76 2.26
N THR A 103 15.83 -2.85 2.41
CA THR A 103 16.76 -2.34 1.41
C THR A 103 17.01 -3.33 0.29
N SER A 104 16.39 -4.51 0.33
CA SER A 104 16.61 -5.59 -0.66
C SER A 104 16.29 -5.17 -2.10
N GLY A 105 15.55 -4.07 -2.28
CA GLY A 105 15.24 -3.54 -3.60
C GLY A 105 16.45 -3.27 -4.48
N VAL A 106 17.61 -3.01 -3.89
CA VAL A 106 18.84 -2.80 -4.67
C VAL A 106 19.28 -4.06 -5.40
N LEU A 107 18.87 -5.24 -4.91
CA LEU A 107 19.19 -6.51 -5.56
C LEU A 107 18.60 -6.63 -6.96
N ARG A 108 17.51 -5.94 -7.21
CA ARG A 108 16.88 -5.96 -8.54
C ARG A 108 17.82 -5.47 -9.62
N LYS A 109 18.66 -4.51 -9.30
CA LYS A 109 19.66 -3.97 -10.24
C LYS A 109 20.74 -5.01 -10.57
N ALA A 110 21.01 -5.90 -9.63
CA ALA A 110 22.00 -6.97 -9.84
C ALA A 110 21.46 -8.12 -10.69
N TRP A 111 20.14 -8.32 -10.72
CA TRP A 111 19.50 -9.44 -11.42
C TRP A 111 19.02 -9.09 -12.83
N ASN A 112 19.00 -7.84 -13.21
CA ASN A 112 18.55 -7.42 -14.55
C ASN A 112 19.71 -7.35 -15.54
#